data_f4effd83ad0dc35fcbc45a72845360bf
#
_entry.id   f4effd83ad0dc35fcbc45a72845360bf
#
_cell.length_a   1.000
_cell.length_b   1.000
_cell.length_c   1.000
_cell.angle_alpha   90.00
_cell.angle_beta   90.00
_cell.angle_gamma   90.00
#
_symmetry.space_group_name_H-M   'P 1'
#
loop_
_entity.id
_entity.type
_entity.pdbx_description
1 polymer ?
#
loop_
_entity_poly.entity_id
_entity_poly.type
_entity_poly.pdbx_seq_one_letter_code
_entity_poly.pdbx_strand_id
1 'polypeptide(L)'
;MLFRSVQQYDFLVKNNKIYGQVKKQSDKWPLVFYHFHSFCIISSQSYFPVRGYDLSKNVRTLIYEPYFKALQDNIALVKNFVPDFNFGYKSVSIKERLVSWLGRFSLIKYVIMFVKTFRNNLNK
;
A
#
# COMPACT_ATOMS: atom_id res chain seq x y z
N MET A 1 -15.13 12.02 13.20
CA MET A 1 -13.69 11.71 12.96
C MET A 1 -13.46 11.71 11.45
N LEU A 2 -12.77 12.70 10.91
CA LEU A 2 -12.51 12.77 9.46
C LEU A 2 -11.43 11.75 9.12
N PHE A 3 -11.75 10.75 8.31
CA PHE A 3 -10.78 9.82 7.74
C PHE A 3 -9.85 10.60 6.79
N ARG A 4 -8.72 11.05 7.32
CA ARG A 4 -7.68 11.65 6.50
C ARG A 4 -6.95 10.55 5.75
N SER A 5 -6.68 10.75 4.45
CA SER A 5 -5.98 9.75 3.66
C SER A 5 -4.55 9.53 4.18
N VAL A 6 -4.02 8.31 4.04
CA VAL A 6 -2.65 7.96 4.44
C VAL A 6 -1.59 8.89 3.82
N GLN A 7 -1.91 9.56 2.70
CA GLN A 7 -1.04 10.54 2.06
C GLN A 7 -0.74 11.78 2.92
N GLN A 8 -1.57 12.06 3.92
CA GLN A 8 -1.41 13.21 4.82
C GLN A 8 -0.52 12.89 6.03
N TYR A 9 -0.19 11.61 6.23
CA TYR A 9 0.63 11.16 7.35
C TYR A 9 2.03 10.79 6.89
N ASP A 10 2.97 11.01 7.78
CA ASP A 10 4.30 10.44 7.71
C ASP A 10 4.57 9.65 8.99
N PHE A 11 5.58 8.78 8.94
CA PHE A 11 5.91 7.92 10.06
C PHE A 11 7.41 7.98 10.31
N LEU A 12 7.77 7.95 11.57
CA LEU A 12 9.16 7.99 12.02
C LEU A 12 9.37 7.04 13.20
N VAL A 13 10.60 6.61 13.37
CA VAL A 13 11.00 5.80 14.54
C VAL A 13 11.72 6.69 15.54
N LYS A 14 11.33 6.58 16.80
CA LYS A 14 12.03 7.18 17.93
C LYS A 14 11.97 6.21 19.12
N ASN A 15 13.13 5.95 19.76
CA ASN A 15 13.22 5.05 20.91
C ASN A 15 12.55 3.68 20.64
N ASN A 16 12.82 3.10 19.48
CA ASN A 16 12.26 1.82 19.02
C ASN A 16 10.72 1.76 18.95
N LYS A 17 10.06 2.91 18.84
CA LYS A 17 8.61 3.05 18.66
C LYS A 17 8.31 3.81 17.38
N ILE A 18 7.24 3.42 16.70
CA ILE A 18 6.75 4.12 15.51
C ILE A 18 5.80 5.23 15.94
N TYR A 19 6.02 6.41 15.41
CA TYR A 19 5.17 7.60 15.62
C TYR A 19 4.57 8.05 14.30
N GLY A 20 3.28 8.40 14.34
CA GLY A 20 2.61 9.10 13.26
C GLY A 20 2.74 10.61 13.43
N GLN A 21 2.78 11.30 12.29
CA GLN A 21 2.81 12.76 12.21
C GLN A 21 2.01 13.21 11.00
N VAL A 22 1.15 14.22 11.14
CA VAL A 22 0.54 14.87 9.97
C VAL A 22 1.62 15.68 9.26
N LYS A 23 1.75 15.52 7.94
CA LYS A 23 2.69 16.32 7.14
C LYS A 23 2.47 17.81 7.42
N LYS A 24 3.56 18.55 7.60
CA LYS A 24 3.57 19.98 7.92
C LYS A 24 3.09 20.35 9.33
N GLN A 25 2.91 19.40 10.23
CA GLN A 25 2.63 19.64 11.64
C GLN A 25 3.75 19.06 12.51
N SER A 26 3.98 19.66 13.68
CA SER A 26 5.02 19.24 14.62
C SER A 26 4.59 18.08 15.52
N ASP A 27 3.29 17.93 15.72
CA ASP A 27 2.72 16.99 16.67
C ASP A 27 2.94 15.55 16.22
N LYS A 28 3.44 14.73 17.15
CA LYS A 28 3.75 13.32 16.94
C LYS A 28 3.00 12.50 17.99
N TRP A 29 2.45 11.38 17.54
CA TRP A 29 1.78 10.43 18.44
C TRP A 29 2.29 9.01 18.21
N PRO A 30 2.35 8.17 19.22
CA PRO A 30 2.73 6.78 19.05
C PRO A 30 1.72 6.06 18.15
N LEU A 31 2.22 5.25 17.23
CA LEU A 31 1.38 4.39 16.42
C LEU A 31 0.89 3.21 17.28
N VAL A 32 -0.40 3.14 17.51
CA VAL A 32 -1.05 2.06 18.27
C VAL A 32 -1.65 1.02 17.33
N PHE A 33 -2.19 1.48 16.18
CA PHE A 33 -2.91 0.63 15.23
C PHE A 33 -2.72 1.15 13.81
N TYR A 34 -2.56 0.21 12.85
CA TYR A 34 -2.50 0.52 11.43
C TYR A 34 -3.44 -0.39 10.63
N HIS A 35 -4.33 0.21 9.85
CA HIS A 35 -5.24 -0.53 8.98
C HIS A 35 -4.65 -0.67 7.57
N PHE A 36 -4.40 -1.90 7.14
CA PHE A 36 -3.86 -2.23 5.82
C PHE A 36 -4.96 -2.25 4.76
N HIS A 37 -5.33 -1.07 4.29
CA HIS A 37 -6.38 -0.96 3.27
C HIS A 37 -5.92 -1.50 1.92
N SER A 38 -6.68 -2.44 1.35
CA SER A 38 -6.40 -3.08 0.05
C SER A 38 -5.04 -3.79 -0.06
N PHE A 39 -4.37 -4.09 1.07
CA PHE A 39 -3.19 -4.93 1.05
C PHE A 39 -3.51 -6.31 0.49
N CYS A 40 -2.70 -6.83 -0.41
CA CYS A 40 -2.82 -8.21 -0.87
C CYS A 40 -1.45 -8.80 -1.23
N ILE A 41 -1.31 -10.10 -0.94
CA ILE A 41 -0.14 -10.88 -1.33
C ILE A 41 -0.34 -11.34 -2.76
N ILE A 42 0.68 -11.16 -3.60
CA ILE A 42 0.69 -11.57 -5.00
C ILE A 42 1.45 -12.89 -5.16
N SER A 43 2.55 -13.01 -4.46
CA SER A 43 3.40 -14.21 -4.42
C SER A 43 4.16 -14.28 -3.11
N SER A 44 4.91 -15.37 -2.92
CA SER A 44 5.81 -15.50 -1.76
C SER A 44 6.84 -14.38 -1.61
N GLN A 45 7.10 -13.64 -2.68
CA GLN A 45 8.14 -12.59 -2.71
C GLN A 45 7.58 -11.20 -3.00
N SER A 46 6.27 -11.07 -3.22
CA SER A 46 5.69 -9.79 -3.62
C SER A 46 4.30 -9.55 -3.07
N TYR A 47 4.03 -8.29 -2.77
CA TYR A 47 2.74 -7.83 -2.31
C TYR A 47 2.31 -6.56 -3.04
N PHE A 48 1.03 -6.30 -3.03
CA PHE A 48 0.44 -5.05 -3.49
C PHE A 48 -0.01 -4.26 -2.26
N PRO A 49 0.65 -3.12 -1.96
CA PRO A 49 0.46 -2.45 -0.67
C PRO A 49 -0.89 -1.77 -0.57
N VAL A 50 -1.33 -1.09 -1.63
CA VAL A 50 -2.54 -0.28 -1.62
C VAL A 50 -2.95 0.10 -3.03
N ARG A 51 -4.25 0.31 -3.27
CA ARG A 51 -4.79 0.83 -4.53
C ARG A 51 -5.10 2.32 -4.44
N GLY A 52 -4.75 3.06 -5.50
CA GLY A 52 -5.23 4.41 -5.73
C GLY A 52 -4.41 5.55 -5.13
N TYR A 53 -3.38 5.27 -4.32
CA TYR A 53 -2.48 6.31 -3.80
C TYR A 53 -1.07 5.78 -3.56
N ASP A 54 -0.10 6.68 -3.53
CA ASP A 54 1.30 6.34 -3.26
C ASP A 54 1.57 6.35 -1.76
N LEU A 55 2.30 5.34 -1.31
CA LEU A 55 2.84 5.30 0.04
C LEU A 55 4.18 6.03 0.08
N SER A 56 4.39 6.84 1.11
CA SER A 56 5.72 7.38 1.37
C SER A 56 6.72 6.25 1.64
N LYS A 57 8.01 6.52 1.40
CA LYS A 57 9.07 5.55 1.67
C LYS A 57 9.03 5.07 3.12
N ASN A 58 8.84 5.98 4.07
CA ASN A 58 8.78 5.65 5.50
C ASN A 58 7.62 4.71 5.83
N VAL A 59 6.41 4.97 5.31
CA VAL A 59 5.25 4.08 5.49
C VAL A 59 5.56 2.68 4.96
N ARG A 60 6.15 2.60 3.78
CA ARG A 60 6.52 1.32 3.17
C ARG A 60 7.51 0.56 4.03
N THR A 61 8.63 1.18 4.37
CA THR A 61 9.75 0.53 5.08
C THR A 61 9.41 0.23 6.55
N LEU A 62 8.68 1.11 7.23
CA LEU A 62 8.42 0.95 8.66
C LEU A 62 7.18 0.10 8.97
N ILE A 63 6.26 -0.01 8.04
CA ILE A 63 4.96 -0.66 8.29
C ILE A 63 4.71 -1.82 7.34
N TYR A 64 4.77 -1.60 6.02
CA TYR A 64 4.39 -2.63 5.06
C TYR A 64 5.42 -3.74 4.91
N GLU A 65 6.71 -3.42 4.84
CA GLU A 65 7.78 -4.41 4.69
C GLU A 65 7.88 -5.35 5.92
N PRO A 66 7.91 -4.86 7.17
CA PRO A 66 7.89 -5.74 8.34
C PRO A 66 6.63 -6.59 8.42
N TYR A 67 5.47 -6.03 8.10
CA TYR A 67 4.22 -6.78 8.07
C TYR A 67 4.25 -7.89 7.03
N PHE A 68 4.73 -7.59 5.81
CA PHE A 68 4.85 -8.59 4.75
C PHE A 68 5.85 -9.68 5.13
N LYS A 69 6.98 -9.33 5.75
CA LYS A 69 7.96 -10.28 6.25
C LYS A 69 7.34 -11.24 7.27
N ALA A 70 6.60 -10.71 8.25
CA ALA A 70 5.89 -11.54 9.22
C ALA A 70 4.88 -12.48 8.56
N LEU A 71 4.17 -12.03 7.52
CA LEU A 71 3.27 -12.89 6.75
C LEU A 71 4.02 -13.99 5.99
N GLN A 72 5.16 -13.68 5.38
CA GLN A 72 6.00 -14.69 4.70
C GLN A 72 6.46 -15.77 5.66
N ASP A 73 6.93 -15.38 6.85
CA ASP A 73 7.41 -16.30 7.86
C ASP A 73 6.28 -17.23 8.35
N ASN A 74 5.09 -16.68 8.58
CA ASN A 74 3.90 -17.46 8.94
C ASN A 74 3.44 -18.41 7.82
N ILE A 75 3.45 -17.95 6.57
CA ILE A 75 3.13 -18.81 5.41
C ILE A 75 4.14 -19.96 5.30
N ALA A 76 5.43 -19.69 5.53
CA ALA A 76 6.45 -20.73 5.53
C ALA A 76 6.20 -21.79 6.62
N LEU A 77 5.81 -21.36 7.82
CA LEU A 77 5.43 -22.28 8.90
C LEU A 77 4.20 -23.14 8.53
N VAL A 78 3.15 -22.52 7.97
CA VAL A 78 1.96 -23.24 7.54
C VAL A 78 2.27 -24.29 6.46
N LYS A 79 3.18 -23.97 5.54
CA LYS A 79 3.60 -24.90 4.48
C LYS A 79 4.31 -26.14 4.99
N ASN A 80 4.87 -26.15 6.19
CA ASN A 80 5.40 -27.35 6.81
C ASN A 80 4.31 -28.38 7.11
N PHE A 81 3.08 -27.95 7.29
CA PHE A 81 1.92 -28.81 7.57
C PHE A 81 1.02 -28.99 6.35
N VAL A 82 0.95 -27.98 5.49
CA VAL A 82 0.14 -27.94 4.26
C VAL A 82 1.04 -27.47 3.12
N PRO A 83 1.79 -28.37 2.45
CA PRO A 83 2.77 -27.99 1.43
C PRO A 83 2.21 -27.15 0.28
N ASP A 84 0.98 -27.44 -0.15
CA ASP A 84 0.29 -26.75 -1.24
C ASP A 84 -0.46 -25.49 -0.78
N PHE A 85 -0.18 -24.99 0.42
CA PHE A 85 -0.84 -23.79 0.93
C PHE A 85 -0.57 -22.60 0.03
N ASN A 86 -1.61 -22.09 -0.61
CA ASN A 86 -1.58 -20.93 -1.51
C ASN A 86 -2.75 -19.95 -1.27
N PHE A 87 -3.48 -20.12 -0.19
CA PHE A 87 -4.60 -19.26 0.17
C PHE A 87 -4.14 -17.83 0.44
N GLY A 88 -4.93 -16.86 -0.01
CA GLY A 88 -4.64 -15.45 0.18
C GLY A 88 -3.78 -14.82 -0.94
N TYR A 89 -3.23 -15.61 -1.86
CA TYR A 89 -2.59 -15.04 -3.04
C TYR A 89 -3.64 -14.49 -4.01
N LYS A 90 -3.47 -13.24 -4.37
CA LYS A 90 -4.34 -12.59 -5.34
C LYS A 90 -3.70 -12.61 -6.72
N SER A 91 -4.40 -13.14 -7.71
CA SER A 91 -4.03 -12.94 -9.10
C SER A 91 -4.22 -11.46 -9.46
N VAL A 92 -3.15 -10.81 -9.88
CA VAL A 92 -3.17 -9.43 -10.37
C VAL A 92 -3.17 -9.47 -11.89
N SER A 93 -4.21 -8.92 -12.51
CA SER A 93 -4.31 -8.87 -13.96
C SER A 93 -3.18 -8.04 -14.56
N ILE A 94 -2.80 -8.34 -15.81
CA ILE A 94 -1.79 -7.57 -16.55
C ILE A 94 -2.17 -6.08 -16.60
N LYS A 95 -3.47 -5.77 -16.73
CA LYS A 95 -3.99 -4.38 -16.69
C LYS A 95 -3.69 -3.70 -15.36
N GLU A 96 -3.90 -4.39 -14.23
CA GLU A 96 -3.62 -3.84 -12.88
C GLU A 96 -2.12 -3.62 -12.68
N ARG A 97 -1.27 -4.51 -13.18
CA ARG A 97 0.20 -4.35 -13.15
C ARG A 97 0.64 -3.14 -13.96
N LEU A 98 0.12 -2.99 -15.18
CA LEU A 98 0.41 -1.86 -16.06
C LEU A 98 -0.04 -0.53 -15.43
N VAL A 99 -1.27 -0.47 -14.91
CA VAL A 99 -1.79 0.75 -14.25
C VAL A 99 -0.95 1.10 -13.02
N SER A 100 -0.55 0.11 -12.22
CA SER A 100 0.33 0.32 -11.07
C SER A 100 1.72 0.81 -11.47
N TRP A 101 2.29 0.26 -12.55
CA TRP A 101 3.58 0.67 -13.08
C TRP A 101 3.52 2.09 -13.66
N LEU A 102 2.53 2.35 -14.51
CA LEU A 102 2.31 3.67 -15.11
C LEU A 102 1.98 4.74 -14.06
N GLY A 103 1.27 4.38 -12.99
CA GLY A 103 0.96 5.29 -11.89
C GLY A 103 2.18 5.81 -11.10
N ARG A 104 3.35 5.20 -11.28
CA ARG A 104 4.63 5.69 -10.71
C ARG A 104 5.16 6.94 -11.44
N PHE A 105 4.76 7.16 -12.68
CA PHE A 105 5.16 8.32 -13.47
C PHE A 105 4.14 9.43 -13.30
N SER A 106 4.55 10.54 -12.68
CA SER A 106 3.68 11.68 -12.36
C SER A 106 2.93 12.21 -13.59
N LEU A 107 3.58 12.31 -14.73
CA LEU A 107 2.98 12.77 -16.00
C LEU A 107 1.82 11.88 -16.47
N ILE A 108 1.92 10.58 -16.27
CA ILE A 108 0.89 9.63 -16.72
C ILE A 108 -0.37 9.73 -15.87
N LYS A 109 -0.26 10.10 -14.58
CA LYS A 109 -1.44 10.41 -13.74
C LYS A 109 -2.28 11.55 -14.34
N TYR A 110 -1.63 12.59 -14.84
CA TYR A 110 -2.33 13.71 -15.50
C TYR A 110 -2.98 13.28 -16.81
N VAL A 111 -2.32 12.46 -17.61
CA VAL A 111 -2.89 11.95 -18.87
C VAL A 111 -4.12 11.06 -18.60
N ILE A 112 -4.04 10.14 -17.63
CA ILE A 112 -5.17 9.28 -17.26
C ILE A 112 -6.34 10.11 -16.73
N MET A 113 -6.07 11.12 -15.90
CA MET A 113 -7.09 12.01 -15.37
C MET A 113 -7.74 12.84 -16.48
N PHE A 114 -6.95 13.38 -17.41
CA PHE A 114 -7.42 14.12 -18.55
C PHE A 114 -8.33 13.28 -19.46
N VAL A 115 -7.91 12.06 -19.82
CA VAL A 115 -8.72 11.13 -20.63
C VAL A 115 -10.05 10.76 -19.94
N LYS A 116 -10.04 10.54 -18.63
CA LYS A 116 -11.26 10.27 -17.85
C LYS A 116 -12.22 11.46 -17.89
N THR A 117 -11.70 12.67 -17.69
CA THR A 117 -12.51 13.89 -17.71
C THR A 117 -13.10 14.12 -19.10
N PHE A 118 -12.30 13.92 -20.14
CA PHE A 118 -12.75 14.07 -21.52
C PHE A 118 -13.86 13.07 -21.90
N ARG A 119 -13.71 11.81 -21.50
CA ARG A 119 -14.72 10.76 -21.74
C ARG A 119 -16.03 11.03 -20.98
N ASN A 120 -15.97 11.57 -19.78
CA ASN A 120 -17.17 11.92 -19.00
C ASN A 120 -17.91 13.13 -19.58
N ASN A 121 -17.23 14.01 -20.30
CA ASN A 121 -17.84 15.16 -20.98
C ASN A 121 -18.45 14.79 -22.34
N LEU A 122 -17.99 13.70 -22.97
CA LEU A 122 -18.58 13.22 -24.23
C LEU A 122 -19.85 12.37 -24.02
N ASN A 123 -20.09 11.91 -22.80
CA ASN A 123 -21.26 11.10 -22.43
C ASN A 123 -22.37 11.92 -21.74
N LYS A 124 -22.29 13.24 -21.78
CA LYS A 124 -23.35 14.18 -21.40
C LYS A 124 -23.93 14.85 -22.61
#